data_7c8ed7ae882435c226b31187a72a92ad
#
_entry.id   7c8ed7ae882435c226b31187a72a92ad
#
_cell.length_a   1.000
_cell.length_b   1.000
_cell.length_c   1.000
_cell.angle_alpha   90.00
_cell.angle_beta   90.00
_cell.angle_gamma   90.00
#
_symmetry.space_group_name_H-M   'P 1'
#
loop_
_entity.id
_entity.type
_entity.pdbx_description
1 polymer ?
#
loop_
_entity_poly.entity_id
_entity_poly.type
_entity_poly.pdbx_seq_one_letter_code
_entity_poly.pdbx_strand_id
1 'polypeptide(L)'
;MIAPVAMLRESGRSAVQGWRTFWFSTEPAYTLGIIRITFGVLAFLWSLELGFDLYDKFSVNGIVPQPPTYQFLWGVFYRWPGDTALLAGWIVLMVASLVMIVGWHTKLATILVFVMIMSFERRNPWIFNSGDGLIRIMSLYLALSPCGAALSLDQRRRFGSFWSAQDIKVWPLRLMQVQISIIYITTVIAKLHGDTWQNGSAVSYTLRLDDMLLLPSPAWMSTSPLIGNAMTWGTLLVEFSIGVFVWNKRWRTKVLIAGVFLHLTILLTMVVGFFSLAIFVLYLSFVPWERSKAVADDIHSRLSAVMRRVLRRKVEADAPEPEANANAAPEVDAAASTESVEGEDDNDASPGGRHAVTDDGAPGGRLNGNDAAQAVQRATDSSAMSP
;
A
#
# COMPACT_ATOMS: atom_id res chain seq x y z
N MET A 1 -26.96 32.63 -37.07
CA MET A 1 -26.90 31.15 -37.16
C MET A 1 -25.49 30.57 -36.80
N ILE A 2 -24.50 31.36 -36.40
CA ILE A 2 -23.11 30.93 -36.13
C ILE A 2 -22.85 30.60 -34.62
N ALA A 3 -23.62 31.19 -33.68
CA ALA A 3 -23.47 31.00 -32.26
C ALA A 3 -23.64 29.54 -31.75
N PRO A 4 -24.64 28.74 -32.20
CA PRO A 4 -24.81 27.37 -31.69
C PRO A 4 -23.69 26.42 -32.11
N VAL A 5 -23.03 26.61 -33.25
CA VAL A 5 -21.94 25.75 -33.74
C VAL A 5 -20.66 26.02 -32.96
N ALA A 6 -20.39 27.27 -32.58
CA ALA A 6 -19.22 27.63 -31.75
C ALA A 6 -19.41 27.05 -30.34
N MET A 7 -20.58 27.13 -29.75
CA MET A 7 -20.90 26.61 -28.42
C MET A 7 -20.81 25.08 -28.39
N LEU A 8 -21.24 24.36 -29.43
CA LEU A 8 -21.07 22.91 -29.57
C LEU A 8 -19.60 22.49 -29.68
N ARG A 9 -18.79 23.27 -30.41
CA ARG A 9 -17.36 23.03 -30.55
C ARG A 9 -16.61 23.26 -29.22
N GLU A 10 -16.95 24.31 -28.48
CA GLU A 10 -16.39 24.57 -27.15
C GLU A 10 -16.77 23.49 -26.15
N SER A 11 -18.04 23.10 -26.09
CA SER A 11 -18.50 21.99 -25.25
C SER A 11 -17.82 20.68 -25.61
N GLY A 12 -17.64 20.37 -26.88
CA GLY A 12 -16.90 19.20 -27.35
C GLY A 12 -15.41 19.22 -26.92
N ARG A 13 -14.75 20.37 -27.06
CA ARG A 13 -13.35 20.52 -26.61
C ARG A 13 -13.22 20.37 -25.09
N SER A 14 -14.12 20.96 -24.33
CA SER A 14 -14.15 20.84 -22.88
C SER A 14 -14.37 19.41 -22.43
N ALA A 15 -15.27 18.65 -23.04
CA ALA A 15 -15.52 17.24 -22.77
C ALA A 15 -14.28 16.38 -23.06
N VAL A 16 -13.64 16.58 -24.21
CA VAL A 16 -12.40 15.86 -24.59
C VAL A 16 -11.27 16.18 -23.60
N GLN A 17 -11.12 17.45 -23.21
CA GLN A 17 -10.11 17.84 -22.23
C GLN A 17 -10.41 17.24 -20.86
N GLY A 18 -11.67 17.24 -20.40
CA GLY A 18 -12.08 16.58 -19.16
C GLY A 18 -11.77 15.09 -19.17
N TRP A 19 -12.08 14.40 -20.28
CA TRP A 19 -11.75 12.98 -20.49
C TRP A 19 -10.25 12.73 -20.40
N ARG A 20 -9.43 13.53 -21.12
CA ARG A 20 -7.97 13.40 -21.09
C ARG A 20 -7.40 13.66 -19.71
N THR A 21 -7.90 14.66 -18.99
CA THR A 21 -7.48 14.96 -17.61
C THR A 21 -7.86 13.83 -16.68
N PHE A 22 -9.07 13.28 -16.79
CA PHE A 22 -9.52 12.15 -15.97
C PHE A 22 -8.60 10.95 -16.08
N TRP A 23 -8.19 10.54 -17.32
CA TRP A 23 -7.41 9.34 -17.54
C TRP A 23 -5.89 9.55 -17.49
N PHE A 24 -5.42 10.74 -17.85
CA PHE A 24 -4.00 10.96 -18.14
C PHE A 24 -3.37 12.12 -17.36
N SER A 25 -4.03 12.64 -16.33
CA SER A 25 -3.36 13.51 -15.36
C SER A 25 -2.18 12.76 -14.69
N THR A 26 -1.24 13.51 -14.16
CA THR A 26 -0.01 12.97 -13.60
C THR A 26 -0.02 13.13 -12.08
N GLU A 27 0.36 12.09 -11.35
CA GLU A 27 0.45 12.07 -9.89
C GLU A 27 1.66 11.22 -9.47
N PRO A 28 2.28 11.51 -8.29
CA PRO A 28 3.30 10.65 -7.72
C PRO A 28 2.78 9.22 -7.45
N ALA A 29 3.57 8.21 -7.79
CA ALA A 29 3.17 6.80 -7.81
C ALA A 29 2.95 6.14 -6.44
N TYR A 30 2.92 6.88 -5.33
CA TYR A 30 2.84 6.30 -3.97
C TYR A 30 1.65 5.37 -3.79
N THR A 31 0.45 5.78 -4.19
CA THR A 31 -0.76 4.96 -4.07
C THR A 31 -0.65 3.66 -4.87
N LEU A 32 -0.15 3.75 -6.10
CA LEU A 32 0.06 2.57 -6.94
C LEU A 32 1.14 1.65 -6.36
N GLY A 33 2.20 2.20 -5.74
CA GLY A 33 3.22 1.46 -5.03
C GLY A 33 2.67 0.68 -3.82
N ILE A 34 1.80 1.30 -3.02
CA ILE A 34 1.12 0.63 -1.90
C ILE A 34 0.19 -0.46 -2.41
N ILE A 35 -0.61 -0.20 -3.46
CA ILE A 35 -1.47 -1.22 -4.07
C ILE A 35 -0.65 -2.42 -4.56
N ARG A 36 0.51 -2.19 -5.20
CA ARG A 36 1.41 -3.27 -5.61
C ARG A 36 1.86 -4.12 -4.42
N ILE A 37 2.29 -3.48 -3.32
CA ILE A 37 2.76 -4.19 -2.13
C ILE A 37 1.63 -5.02 -1.52
N THR A 38 0.48 -4.40 -1.27
CA THR A 38 -0.67 -5.08 -0.64
C THR A 38 -1.25 -6.17 -1.55
N PHE A 39 -1.30 -5.93 -2.85
CA PHE A 39 -1.71 -6.97 -3.81
C PHE A 39 -0.67 -8.10 -3.90
N GLY A 40 0.62 -7.81 -3.83
CA GLY A 40 1.67 -8.83 -3.80
C GLY A 40 1.52 -9.74 -2.58
N VAL A 41 1.20 -9.18 -1.40
CA VAL A 41 0.88 -9.97 -0.20
C VAL A 41 -0.37 -10.81 -0.42
N LEU A 42 -1.44 -10.23 -0.98
CA LEU A 42 -2.67 -10.96 -1.31
C LEU A 42 -2.39 -12.13 -2.26
N ALA A 43 -1.65 -11.90 -3.35
CA ALA A 43 -1.30 -12.92 -4.34
C ALA A 43 -0.41 -14.03 -3.74
N PHE A 44 0.49 -13.67 -2.83
CA PHE A 44 1.31 -14.63 -2.09
C PHE A 44 0.46 -15.53 -1.19
N LEU A 45 -0.44 -14.95 -0.39
CA LEU A 45 -1.34 -15.72 0.49
C LEU A 45 -2.31 -16.59 -0.31
N TRP A 46 -2.85 -16.06 -1.40
CA TRP A 46 -3.69 -16.81 -2.32
C TRP A 46 -2.93 -18.01 -2.94
N SER A 47 -1.70 -17.79 -3.39
CA SER A 47 -0.87 -18.87 -3.93
C SER A 47 -0.46 -19.89 -2.86
N LEU A 48 -0.27 -19.46 -1.62
CA LEU A 48 0.00 -20.37 -0.51
C LEU A 48 -1.18 -21.31 -0.25
N GLU A 49 -2.41 -20.78 -0.28
CA GLU A 49 -3.64 -21.59 -0.13
C GLU A 49 -3.80 -22.62 -1.27
N LEU A 50 -3.45 -22.25 -2.50
CA LEU A 50 -3.47 -23.21 -3.59
C LEU A 50 -2.53 -24.40 -3.38
N GLY A 51 -1.41 -24.19 -2.68
CA GLY A 51 -0.37 -25.17 -2.45
C GLY A 51 -0.78 -26.33 -1.55
N PHE A 52 -1.77 -26.14 -0.65
CA PHE A 52 -2.19 -27.19 0.29
C PHE A 52 -2.78 -28.41 -0.40
N ASP A 53 -3.52 -28.22 -1.50
CA ASP A 53 -4.15 -29.30 -2.27
C ASP A 53 -3.80 -29.20 -3.76
N LEU A 54 -2.55 -28.84 -4.07
CA LEU A 54 -2.10 -28.48 -5.42
C LEU A 54 -2.38 -29.60 -6.44
N TYR A 55 -2.03 -30.84 -6.09
CA TYR A 55 -2.19 -31.99 -7.00
C TYR A 55 -3.64 -32.46 -7.07
N ASP A 56 -4.36 -32.47 -5.96
CA ASP A 56 -5.78 -32.85 -5.94
C ASP A 56 -6.61 -31.90 -6.78
N LYS A 57 -6.31 -30.60 -6.70
CA LYS A 57 -7.05 -29.56 -7.43
C LYS A 57 -6.66 -29.47 -8.92
N PHE A 58 -5.39 -29.69 -9.28
CA PHE A 58 -4.87 -29.31 -10.59
C PHE A 58 -4.15 -30.40 -11.37
N SER A 59 -3.80 -31.56 -10.79
CA SER A 59 -3.16 -32.68 -11.50
C SER A 59 -4.08 -33.29 -12.54
N VAL A 60 -3.49 -33.96 -13.52
CA VAL A 60 -4.22 -34.82 -14.46
C VAL A 60 -4.83 -36.04 -13.79
N ASN A 61 -4.34 -36.39 -12.59
CA ASN A 61 -4.86 -37.46 -11.74
C ASN A 61 -5.77 -36.92 -10.61
N GLY A 62 -6.02 -35.62 -10.57
CA GLY A 62 -6.84 -34.94 -9.56
C GLY A 62 -8.33 -34.92 -9.92
N ILE A 63 -9.07 -34.01 -9.24
CA ILE A 63 -10.53 -33.87 -9.35
C ILE A 63 -10.96 -33.56 -10.79
N VAL A 64 -10.17 -32.77 -11.54
CA VAL A 64 -10.44 -32.40 -12.93
C VAL A 64 -9.30 -32.89 -13.82
N PRO A 65 -9.35 -34.14 -14.31
CA PRO A 65 -8.27 -34.72 -15.13
C PRO A 65 -7.98 -33.92 -16.40
N GLN A 66 -9.03 -33.39 -17.03
CA GLN A 66 -8.89 -32.59 -18.25
C GLN A 66 -9.48 -31.21 -18.04
N PRO A 67 -8.70 -30.13 -18.27
CA PRO A 67 -9.25 -28.79 -18.22
C PRO A 67 -10.29 -28.61 -19.34
N PRO A 68 -11.30 -27.76 -19.11
CA PRO A 68 -12.28 -27.44 -20.17
C PRO A 68 -11.57 -26.78 -21.35
N THR A 69 -11.77 -27.34 -22.54
CA THR A 69 -11.18 -26.82 -23.79
C THR A 69 -12.10 -25.79 -24.40
N TYR A 70 -11.72 -24.53 -24.26
CA TYR A 70 -12.37 -23.41 -25.00
C TYR A 70 -11.37 -22.83 -26.00
N GLN A 71 -11.81 -22.60 -27.23
CA GLN A 71 -10.93 -22.16 -28.34
C GLN A 71 -10.10 -20.90 -28.06
N PHE A 72 -10.54 -20.02 -27.15
CA PHE A 72 -9.89 -18.76 -26.82
C PHE A 72 -9.13 -18.77 -25.49
N LEU A 73 -9.13 -19.89 -24.77
CA LEU A 73 -8.47 -19.96 -23.48
C LEU A 73 -7.05 -20.50 -23.65
N TRP A 74 -6.09 -19.72 -23.24
CA TRP A 74 -4.70 -20.13 -23.10
C TRP A 74 -4.30 -20.18 -21.61
N GLY A 75 -3.32 -20.98 -21.31
CA GLY A 75 -2.70 -21.08 -19.99
C GLY A 75 -1.46 -21.94 -20.09
N VAL A 76 -0.51 -21.75 -19.21
CA VAL A 76 0.75 -22.52 -19.19
C VAL A 76 0.48 -24.01 -19.12
N PHE A 77 -0.49 -24.43 -18.31
CA PHE A 77 -0.81 -25.84 -18.06
C PHE A 77 -1.58 -26.54 -19.18
N TYR A 78 -2.06 -25.82 -20.19
CA TYR A 78 -2.55 -26.45 -21.43
C TYR A 78 -1.41 -26.98 -22.28
N ARG A 79 -0.25 -26.30 -22.25
CA ARG A 79 0.93 -26.74 -23.01
C ARG A 79 1.76 -27.76 -22.24
N TRP A 80 1.79 -27.64 -20.91
CA TRP A 80 2.55 -28.49 -19.99
C TRP A 80 1.63 -28.97 -18.85
N PRO A 81 0.82 -30.02 -19.05
CA PRO A 81 -0.20 -30.44 -18.08
C PRO A 81 0.35 -31.30 -16.92
N GLY A 82 1.63 -31.69 -16.95
CA GLY A 82 2.23 -32.57 -15.94
C GLY A 82 2.44 -31.95 -14.58
N ASP A 83 2.50 -32.77 -13.54
CA ASP A 83 2.63 -32.36 -12.13
C ASP A 83 3.90 -31.55 -11.87
N THR A 84 5.00 -31.88 -12.56
CA THR A 84 6.24 -31.07 -12.48
C THR A 84 6.01 -29.61 -12.94
N ALA A 85 5.23 -29.41 -14.01
CA ALA A 85 4.91 -28.09 -14.50
C ALA A 85 3.97 -27.33 -13.53
N LEU A 86 3.03 -28.04 -12.89
CA LEU A 86 2.18 -27.47 -11.83
C LEU A 86 3.01 -26.99 -10.65
N LEU A 87 3.90 -27.82 -10.14
CA LEU A 87 4.80 -27.46 -9.04
C LEU A 87 5.70 -26.27 -9.43
N ALA A 88 6.32 -26.33 -10.60
CA ALA A 88 7.15 -25.25 -11.10
C ALA A 88 6.36 -23.94 -11.25
N GLY A 89 5.15 -23.99 -11.80
CA GLY A 89 4.27 -22.82 -11.94
C GLY A 89 3.84 -22.25 -10.59
N TRP A 90 3.56 -23.09 -9.60
CA TRP A 90 3.25 -22.67 -8.25
C TRP A 90 4.46 -21.99 -7.57
N ILE A 91 5.66 -22.55 -7.67
CA ILE A 91 6.89 -21.94 -7.17
C ILE A 91 7.15 -20.59 -7.85
N VAL A 92 6.98 -20.51 -9.17
CA VAL A 92 7.12 -19.24 -9.93
C VAL A 92 6.13 -18.20 -9.42
N LEU A 93 4.88 -18.57 -9.15
CA LEU A 93 3.87 -17.67 -8.63
C LEU A 93 4.24 -17.15 -7.23
N MET A 94 4.65 -18.03 -6.33
CA MET A 94 5.11 -17.70 -4.98
C MET A 94 6.29 -16.72 -5.01
N VAL A 95 7.34 -17.07 -5.76
CA VAL A 95 8.55 -16.24 -5.88
C VAL A 95 8.22 -14.90 -6.56
N ALA A 96 7.45 -14.91 -7.64
CA ALA A 96 7.06 -13.69 -8.35
C ALA A 96 6.24 -12.75 -7.47
N SER A 97 5.37 -13.28 -6.61
CA SER A 97 4.59 -12.50 -5.64
C SER A 97 5.50 -11.83 -4.60
N LEU A 98 6.49 -12.54 -4.05
CA LEU A 98 7.48 -11.97 -3.14
C LEU A 98 8.35 -10.90 -3.82
N VAL A 99 8.81 -11.17 -5.03
CA VAL A 99 9.59 -10.22 -5.85
C VAL A 99 8.76 -8.98 -6.18
N MET A 100 7.46 -9.15 -6.44
CA MET A 100 6.52 -8.06 -6.65
C MET A 100 6.35 -7.19 -5.38
N ILE A 101 6.28 -7.78 -4.18
CA ILE A 101 6.18 -7.04 -2.91
C ILE A 101 7.37 -6.09 -2.76
N VAL A 102 8.59 -6.59 -2.93
CA VAL A 102 9.80 -5.76 -2.79
C VAL A 102 10.04 -4.83 -3.99
N GLY A 103 9.37 -5.09 -5.11
CA GLY A 103 9.47 -4.27 -6.33
C GLY A 103 10.81 -4.40 -7.04
N TRP A 104 11.33 -5.64 -7.17
CA TRP A 104 12.53 -5.94 -7.94
C TRP A 104 12.14 -6.52 -9.30
N HIS A 105 12.71 -5.97 -10.39
CA HIS A 105 12.24 -6.28 -11.73
C HIS A 105 10.70 -6.30 -11.82
N THR A 106 10.08 -5.28 -11.25
CA THR A 106 8.65 -5.19 -10.97
C THR A 106 7.78 -5.55 -12.18
N LYS A 107 8.17 -5.10 -13.37
CA LYS A 107 7.42 -5.37 -14.61
C LYS A 107 7.36 -6.87 -14.93
N LEU A 108 8.48 -7.57 -14.80
CA LEU A 108 8.55 -9.01 -15.04
C LEU A 108 7.75 -9.76 -13.95
N ALA A 109 7.95 -9.40 -12.69
CA ALA A 109 7.24 -10.01 -11.56
C ALA A 109 5.73 -9.91 -11.71
N THR A 110 5.18 -8.73 -12.03
CA THR A 110 3.74 -8.53 -12.21
C THR A 110 3.19 -9.30 -13.41
N ILE A 111 3.93 -9.42 -14.51
CA ILE A 111 3.54 -10.23 -15.67
C ILE A 111 3.51 -11.71 -15.28
N LEU A 112 4.53 -12.21 -14.58
CA LEU A 112 4.57 -13.61 -14.13
C LEU A 112 3.42 -13.93 -13.18
N VAL A 113 3.13 -13.04 -12.20
CA VAL A 113 1.98 -13.19 -11.29
C VAL A 113 0.68 -13.28 -12.10
N PHE A 114 0.44 -12.36 -13.04
CA PHE A 114 -0.76 -12.40 -13.88
C PHE A 114 -0.87 -13.69 -14.70
N VAL A 115 0.20 -14.08 -15.37
CA VAL A 115 0.22 -15.28 -16.23
C VAL A 115 -0.04 -16.55 -15.41
N MET A 116 0.56 -16.66 -14.22
CA MET A 116 0.37 -17.83 -13.36
C MET A 116 -1.02 -17.89 -12.74
N ILE A 117 -1.52 -16.78 -12.17
CA ILE A 117 -2.91 -16.71 -11.65
C ILE A 117 -3.89 -17.15 -12.73
N MET A 118 -3.80 -16.57 -13.93
CA MET A 118 -4.67 -16.90 -15.04
C MET A 118 -4.52 -18.38 -15.46
N SER A 119 -3.32 -18.93 -15.39
CA SER A 119 -3.07 -20.33 -15.78
C SER A 119 -3.68 -21.31 -14.78
N PHE A 120 -3.60 -21.05 -13.48
CA PHE A 120 -4.24 -21.85 -12.44
C PHE A 120 -5.77 -21.78 -12.52
N GLU A 121 -6.35 -20.59 -12.62
CA GLU A 121 -7.80 -20.43 -12.74
C GLU A 121 -8.36 -21.15 -13.99
N ARG A 122 -7.62 -21.20 -15.07
CA ARG A 122 -8.03 -21.91 -16.28
C ARG A 122 -7.81 -23.41 -16.22
N ARG A 123 -6.83 -23.85 -15.43
CA ARG A 123 -6.58 -25.30 -15.27
C ARG A 123 -7.76 -26.00 -14.59
N ASN A 124 -8.36 -25.35 -13.58
CA ASN A 124 -9.55 -25.83 -12.90
C ASN A 124 -10.48 -24.65 -12.54
N PRO A 125 -11.35 -24.21 -13.45
CA PRO A 125 -12.22 -23.04 -13.21
C PRO A 125 -13.32 -23.27 -12.18
N TRP A 126 -13.59 -24.52 -11.80
CA TRP A 126 -14.73 -24.90 -10.95
C TRP A 126 -14.54 -24.58 -9.47
N ILE A 127 -13.29 -24.45 -9.02
CA ILE A 127 -12.96 -24.19 -7.61
C ILE A 127 -12.85 -22.69 -7.28
N PHE A 128 -12.88 -21.83 -8.28
CA PHE A 128 -12.68 -20.40 -8.12
C PHE A 128 -14.01 -19.65 -8.07
N ASN A 129 -13.99 -18.55 -7.31
CA ASN A 129 -15.15 -17.68 -7.11
C ASN A 129 -14.92 -16.28 -7.73
N SER A 130 -15.86 -15.36 -7.50
CA SER A 130 -15.76 -13.99 -8.00
C SER A 130 -14.58 -13.20 -7.42
N GLY A 131 -14.10 -13.55 -6.23
CA GLY A 131 -12.92 -12.95 -5.61
C GLY A 131 -11.65 -13.29 -6.36
N ASP A 132 -11.51 -14.54 -6.79
CA ASP A 132 -10.38 -15.01 -7.59
C ASP A 132 -10.36 -14.29 -8.95
N GLY A 133 -11.52 -14.18 -9.61
CA GLY A 133 -11.67 -13.40 -10.83
C GLY A 133 -11.26 -11.92 -10.65
N LEU A 134 -11.53 -11.34 -9.47
CA LEU A 134 -11.08 -9.99 -9.14
C LEU A 134 -9.56 -9.91 -8.97
N ILE A 135 -8.94 -10.88 -8.30
CA ILE A 135 -7.48 -11.01 -8.17
C ILE A 135 -6.83 -11.06 -9.55
N ARG A 136 -7.37 -11.85 -10.48
CA ARG A 136 -6.91 -11.92 -11.86
C ARG A 136 -6.98 -10.57 -12.58
N ILE A 137 -8.11 -9.86 -12.50
CA ILE A 137 -8.28 -8.54 -13.14
C ILE A 137 -7.28 -7.53 -12.55
N MET A 138 -7.13 -7.50 -11.24
CA MET A 138 -6.17 -6.61 -10.57
C MET A 138 -4.72 -6.93 -10.95
N SER A 139 -4.36 -8.20 -11.05
CA SER A 139 -3.03 -8.61 -11.51
C SER A 139 -2.72 -8.13 -12.93
N LEU A 140 -3.72 -8.16 -13.84
CA LEU A 140 -3.61 -7.59 -15.18
C LEU A 140 -3.38 -6.07 -15.13
N TYR A 141 -4.15 -5.33 -14.32
CA TYR A 141 -3.98 -3.88 -14.20
C TYR A 141 -2.57 -3.53 -13.70
N LEU A 142 -2.05 -4.28 -12.73
CA LEU A 142 -0.70 -4.09 -12.22
C LEU A 142 0.38 -4.50 -13.24
N ALA A 143 0.17 -5.59 -13.99
CA ALA A 143 1.06 -6.01 -15.06
C ALA A 143 1.16 -4.96 -16.18
N LEU A 144 0.09 -4.24 -16.48
CA LEU A 144 0.09 -3.17 -17.48
C LEU A 144 0.67 -1.85 -16.94
N SER A 145 0.57 -1.61 -15.64
CA SER A 145 0.90 -0.34 -14.99
C SER A 145 2.40 -0.16 -14.70
N PRO A 146 2.87 1.08 -14.47
CA PRO A 146 4.21 1.39 -13.96
C PRO A 146 4.28 1.30 -12.42
N CYS A 147 3.78 0.21 -11.81
CA CYS A 147 3.66 0.09 -10.36
C CYS A 147 5.00 -0.03 -9.60
N GLY A 148 6.12 -0.17 -10.31
CA GLY A 148 7.47 -0.10 -9.76
C GLY A 148 8.02 1.33 -9.60
N ALA A 149 7.26 2.37 -9.98
CA ALA A 149 7.68 3.76 -9.95
C ALA A 149 7.70 4.39 -8.54
N ALA A 150 7.33 3.65 -7.50
CA ALA A 150 7.42 4.07 -6.09
C ALA A 150 7.62 2.87 -5.18
N LEU A 151 8.22 3.10 -4.00
CA LEU A 151 8.35 2.13 -2.92
C LEU A 151 8.92 0.79 -3.40
N SER A 152 9.98 0.80 -4.21
CA SER A 152 10.51 -0.37 -4.90
C SER A 152 12.03 -0.42 -4.89
N LEU A 153 12.58 -1.64 -4.98
CA LEU A 153 14.02 -1.82 -5.22
C LEU A 153 14.43 -1.31 -6.61
N ASP A 154 13.53 -1.35 -7.59
CA ASP A 154 13.77 -0.76 -8.91
C ASP A 154 13.96 0.76 -8.81
N GLN A 155 13.16 1.43 -7.96
CA GLN A 155 13.29 2.85 -7.67
C GLN A 155 14.60 3.15 -6.95
N ARG A 156 14.97 2.34 -5.95
CA ARG A 156 16.26 2.45 -5.26
C ARG A 156 17.46 2.32 -6.21
N ARG A 157 17.40 1.36 -7.14
CA ARG A 157 18.48 1.14 -8.13
C ARG A 157 18.63 2.30 -9.10
N ARG A 158 17.51 2.94 -9.50
CA ARG A 158 17.52 4.01 -10.50
C ARG A 158 17.76 5.39 -9.90
N PHE A 159 17.25 5.66 -8.71
CA PHE A 159 17.20 7.00 -8.10
C PHE A 159 17.76 7.06 -6.68
N GLY A 160 18.41 6.00 -6.21
CA GLY A 160 19.11 5.95 -4.93
C GLY A 160 18.22 5.75 -3.69
N SER A 161 16.89 5.86 -3.80
CA SER A 161 15.98 5.74 -2.66
C SER A 161 14.81 4.80 -2.95
N PHE A 162 14.59 3.85 -2.04
CA PHE A 162 13.39 2.98 -2.06
C PHE A 162 12.11 3.79 -1.84
N TRP A 163 12.18 4.82 -1.01
CA TRP A 163 11.04 5.61 -0.54
C TRP A 163 10.60 6.73 -1.50
N SER A 164 11.35 6.95 -2.58
CA SER A 164 11.00 7.95 -3.59
C SER A 164 9.89 7.46 -4.53
N ALA A 165 9.26 8.40 -5.23
CA ALA A 165 8.26 8.12 -6.25
C ALA A 165 8.48 8.98 -7.48
N GLN A 166 8.18 8.42 -8.64
CA GLN A 166 8.09 9.15 -9.90
C GLN A 166 6.63 9.53 -10.18
N ASP A 167 6.47 10.55 -10.98
CA ASP A 167 5.17 10.93 -11.51
C ASP A 167 4.75 9.97 -12.63
N ILE A 168 3.53 9.49 -12.51
CA ILE A 168 2.93 8.55 -13.46
C ILE A 168 1.56 9.05 -13.92
N LYS A 169 1.13 8.57 -15.07
CA LYS A 169 -0.26 8.77 -15.51
C LYS A 169 -1.22 7.96 -14.65
N VAL A 170 -2.35 8.57 -14.24
CA VAL A 170 -3.29 8.00 -13.26
C VAL A 170 -4.21 6.90 -13.82
N TRP A 171 -4.15 6.58 -15.11
CA TRP A 171 -5.06 5.63 -15.75
C TRP A 171 -5.14 4.25 -15.04
N PRO A 172 -4.06 3.67 -14.44
CA PRO A 172 -4.19 2.40 -13.75
C PRO A 172 -5.09 2.51 -12.51
N LEU A 173 -4.95 3.60 -11.75
CA LEU A 173 -5.80 3.87 -10.60
C LEU A 173 -7.26 4.11 -11.04
N ARG A 174 -7.47 4.80 -12.17
CA ARG A 174 -8.80 5.02 -12.73
C ARG A 174 -9.47 3.72 -13.17
N LEU A 175 -8.73 2.78 -13.78
CA LEU A 175 -9.27 1.45 -14.09
C LEU A 175 -9.74 0.72 -12.83
N MET A 176 -8.93 0.73 -11.77
CA MET A 176 -9.30 0.11 -10.49
C MET A 176 -10.53 0.79 -9.85
N GLN A 177 -10.62 2.12 -9.91
CA GLN A 177 -11.76 2.89 -9.42
C GLN A 177 -13.04 2.58 -10.21
N VAL A 178 -12.95 2.52 -11.53
CA VAL A 178 -14.07 2.16 -12.41
C VAL A 178 -14.51 0.71 -12.15
N GLN A 179 -13.55 -0.20 -11.94
CA GLN A 179 -13.82 -1.60 -11.61
C GLN A 179 -14.67 -1.73 -10.34
N ILE A 180 -14.44 -0.91 -9.30
CA ILE A 180 -15.28 -0.88 -8.10
C ILE A 180 -16.72 -0.54 -8.46
N SER A 181 -16.95 0.52 -9.23
CA SER A 181 -18.31 0.90 -9.63
C SER A 181 -19.00 -0.19 -10.46
N ILE A 182 -18.26 -0.81 -11.38
CA ILE A 182 -18.81 -1.91 -12.18
C ILE A 182 -19.23 -3.07 -11.27
N ILE A 183 -18.35 -3.52 -10.36
CA ILE A 183 -18.64 -4.63 -9.44
C ILE A 183 -19.92 -4.35 -8.66
N TYR A 184 -19.97 -3.21 -7.96
CA TYR A 184 -21.11 -2.93 -7.07
C TYR A 184 -22.41 -2.67 -7.81
N ILE A 185 -22.38 -1.97 -8.93
CA ILE A 185 -23.59 -1.73 -9.73
C ILE A 185 -24.11 -3.04 -10.34
N THR A 186 -23.25 -3.85 -10.95
CA THR A 186 -23.65 -5.12 -11.54
C THR A 186 -24.12 -6.13 -10.49
N THR A 187 -23.49 -6.15 -9.31
CA THR A 187 -23.89 -7.00 -8.20
C THR A 187 -25.27 -6.61 -7.65
N VAL A 188 -25.53 -5.31 -7.47
CA VAL A 188 -26.86 -4.83 -7.05
C VAL A 188 -27.92 -5.18 -8.09
N ILE A 189 -27.65 -4.94 -9.37
CA ILE A 189 -28.58 -5.31 -10.44
C ILE A 189 -28.86 -6.82 -10.43
N ALA A 190 -27.83 -7.66 -10.33
CA ALA A 190 -27.98 -9.12 -10.28
C ALA A 190 -28.81 -9.56 -9.05
N LYS A 191 -28.55 -8.99 -7.87
CA LYS A 191 -29.29 -9.26 -6.64
C LYS A 191 -30.75 -8.87 -6.76
N LEU A 192 -31.07 -7.71 -7.35
CA LEU A 192 -32.44 -7.25 -7.55
C LEU A 192 -33.27 -8.13 -8.50
N HIS A 193 -32.66 -9.06 -9.25
CA HIS A 193 -33.39 -10.07 -10.03
C HIS A 193 -33.72 -11.34 -9.21
N GLY A 194 -33.21 -11.49 -7.98
CA GLY A 194 -33.48 -12.64 -7.13
C GLY A 194 -34.63 -12.39 -6.15
N ASP A 195 -35.59 -13.32 -6.09
CA ASP A 195 -36.78 -13.21 -5.24
C ASP A 195 -36.46 -12.99 -3.76
N THR A 196 -35.43 -13.68 -3.25
CA THR A 196 -35.00 -13.54 -1.86
C THR A 196 -34.43 -12.16 -1.52
N TRP A 197 -33.85 -11.49 -2.50
CA TRP A 197 -33.39 -10.11 -2.37
C TRP A 197 -34.53 -9.12 -2.41
N GLN A 198 -35.52 -9.34 -3.31
CA GLN A 198 -36.69 -8.49 -3.44
C GLN A 198 -37.60 -8.55 -2.22
N ASN A 199 -37.79 -9.72 -1.63
CA ASN A 199 -38.61 -9.88 -0.42
C ASN A 199 -37.84 -9.65 0.89
N GLY A 200 -36.53 -9.31 0.81
CA GLY A 200 -35.69 -8.96 1.96
C GLY A 200 -35.19 -10.14 2.80
N SER A 201 -35.31 -11.38 2.33
CA SER A 201 -34.94 -12.58 3.10
C SER A 201 -33.54 -13.15 2.78
N ALA A 202 -32.84 -12.62 1.77
CA ALA A 202 -31.60 -13.22 1.25
C ALA A 202 -30.53 -13.43 2.34
N VAL A 203 -30.25 -12.42 3.16
CA VAL A 203 -29.24 -12.54 4.22
C VAL A 203 -29.67 -13.53 5.30
N SER A 204 -30.99 -13.59 5.63
CA SER A 204 -31.55 -14.56 6.56
C SER A 204 -31.31 -16.01 6.09
N TYR A 205 -31.49 -16.30 4.80
CA TYR A 205 -31.14 -17.61 4.23
C TYR A 205 -29.65 -17.89 4.28
N THR A 206 -28.82 -16.93 3.90
CA THR A 206 -27.36 -17.07 3.90
C THR A 206 -26.83 -17.43 5.29
N LEU A 207 -27.39 -16.82 6.36
CA LEU A 207 -27.02 -17.09 7.75
C LEU A 207 -27.47 -18.46 8.26
N ARG A 208 -28.16 -19.27 7.48
CA ARG A 208 -28.58 -20.65 7.80
C ARG A 208 -27.80 -21.71 7.02
N LEU A 209 -26.86 -21.30 6.15
CA LEU A 209 -26.02 -22.21 5.39
C LEU A 209 -24.76 -22.52 6.21
N ASP A 210 -24.80 -23.56 7.04
CA ASP A 210 -23.74 -23.91 7.99
C ASP A 210 -22.40 -24.15 7.30
N ASP A 211 -22.40 -24.65 6.07
CA ASP A 211 -21.22 -24.89 5.23
C ASP A 211 -20.58 -23.60 4.68
N MET A 212 -21.33 -22.50 4.69
CA MET A 212 -20.86 -21.18 4.26
C MET A 212 -20.45 -20.26 5.40
N LEU A 213 -20.69 -20.69 6.66
CA LEU A 213 -20.39 -19.87 7.83
C LEU A 213 -19.06 -20.25 8.46
N LEU A 214 -18.22 -19.24 8.71
CA LEU A 214 -16.99 -19.38 9.51
C LEU A 214 -17.33 -19.49 11.01
N LEU A 215 -18.34 -18.75 11.44
CA LEU A 215 -18.84 -18.73 12.81
C LEU A 215 -20.37 -18.94 12.77
N PRO A 216 -20.92 -19.81 13.65
CA PRO A 216 -22.36 -20.01 13.70
C PRO A 216 -23.07 -18.69 14.05
N SER A 217 -24.08 -18.34 13.27
CA SER A 217 -24.86 -17.12 13.52
C SER A 217 -25.86 -17.34 14.64
N PRO A 218 -26.10 -16.35 15.54
CA PRO A 218 -27.15 -16.43 16.52
C PRO A 218 -28.53 -16.59 15.84
N ALA A 219 -29.36 -17.54 16.33
CA ALA A 219 -30.64 -17.87 15.71
C ALA A 219 -31.55 -16.65 15.50
N TRP A 220 -31.55 -15.68 16.44
CA TRP A 220 -32.35 -14.46 16.31
C TRP A 220 -31.99 -13.59 15.08
N MET A 221 -30.75 -13.67 14.59
CA MET A 221 -30.32 -12.93 13.36
C MET A 221 -30.94 -13.55 12.11
N SER A 222 -31.04 -14.88 12.05
CA SER A 222 -31.54 -15.59 10.86
C SER A 222 -33.05 -15.85 10.92
N THR A 223 -33.71 -15.77 12.09
CA THR A 223 -35.16 -16.07 12.25
C THR A 223 -36.04 -14.82 12.37
N SER A 224 -35.49 -13.66 12.74
CA SER A 224 -36.25 -12.42 12.83
C SER A 224 -36.46 -11.80 11.44
N PRO A 225 -37.70 -11.65 10.95
CA PRO A 225 -37.97 -11.04 9.65
C PRO A 225 -37.49 -9.59 9.57
N LEU A 226 -37.62 -8.82 10.65
CA LEU A 226 -37.20 -7.42 10.71
C LEU A 226 -35.69 -7.30 10.51
N ILE A 227 -34.91 -8.14 11.21
CA ILE A 227 -33.45 -8.11 11.14
C ILE A 227 -32.97 -8.61 9.78
N GLY A 228 -33.53 -9.73 9.28
CA GLY A 228 -33.23 -10.26 7.96
C GLY A 228 -33.48 -9.24 6.84
N ASN A 229 -34.62 -8.56 6.88
CA ASN A 229 -34.94 -7.48 5.94
C ASN A 229 -33.97 -6.30 6.07
N ALA A 230 -33.68 -5.82 7.27
CA ALA A 230 -32.78 -4.70 7.50
C ALA A 230 -31.35 -5.02 6.98
N MET A 231 -30.85 -6.23 7.21
CA MET A 231 -29.55 -6.68 6.71
C MET A 231 -29.54 -6.83 5.19
N THR A 232 -30.59 -7.37 4.60
CA THR A 232 -30.70 -7.58 3.13
C THR A 232 -30.75 -6.25 2.39
N TRP A 233 -31.68 -5.36 2.75
CA TRP A 233 -31.81 -4.05 2.13
C TRP A 233 -30.63 -3.13 2.49
N GLY A 234 -30.10 -3.23 3.71
CA GLY A 234 -28.90 -2.53 4.15
C GLY A 234 -27.69 -2.88 3.29
N THR A 235 -27.49 -4.16 2.98
CA THR A 235 -26.43 -4.62 2.07
C THR A 235 -26.58 -3.99 0.68
N LEU A 236 -27.76 -4.05 0.10
CA LEU A 236 -28.04 -3.44 -1.21
C LEU A 236 -27.79 -1.93 -1.23
N LEU A 237 -28.23 -1.24 -0.16
CA LEU A 237 -28.05 0.20 -0.02
C LEU A 237 -26.54 0.58 0.07
N VAL A 238 -25.77 -0.16 0.86
CA VAL A 238 -24.33 0.06 0.98
C VAL A 238 -23.63 -0.19 -0.34
N GLU A 239 -23.90 -1.32 -1.00
CA GLU A 239 -23.30 -1.67 -2.29
C GLU A 239 -23.66 -0.63 -3.37
N PHE A 240 -24.91 -0.24 -3.50
CA PHE A 240 -25.34 0.81 -4.43
C PHE A 240 -24.66 2.13 -4.12
N SER A 241 -24.58 2.48 -2.85
CA SER A 241 -23.92 3.72 -2.40
C SER A 241 -22.46 3.75 -2.77
N ILE A 242 -21.74 2.64 -2.64
CA ILE A 242 -20.34 2.54 -3.07
C ILE A 242 -20.24 2.70 -4.59
N GLY A 243 -21.06 1.96 -5.36
CA GLY A 243 -21.02 2.01 -6.81
C GLY A 243 -21.19 3.42 -7.39
N VAL A 244 -22.01 4.26 -6.74
CA VAL A 244 -22.39 5.59 -7.23
C VAL A 244 -21.65 6.71 -6.51
N PHE A 245 -21.70 6.76 -5.16
CA PHE A 245 -21.25 7.93 -4.40
C PHE A 245 -19.75 7.94 -4.10
N VAL A 246 -19.02 6.87 -4.38
CA VAL A 246 -17.55 6.83 -4.23
C VAL A 246 -16.84 7.90 -5.07
N TRP A 247 -17.45 8.35 -6.18
CA TRP A 247 -16.93 9.42 -7.03
C TRP A 247 -17.11 10.83 -6.44
N ASN A 248 -18.08 10.98 -5.54
CA ASN A 248 -18.33 12.25 -4.88
C ASN A 248 -17.36 12.43 -3.69
N LYS A 249 -16.50 13.45 -3.74
CA LYS A 249 -15.48 13.71 -2.71
C LYS A 249 -16.08 13.84 -1.28
N ARG A 250 -17.31 14.38 -1.14
CA ARG A 250 -17.98 14.55 0.15
C ARG A 250 -18.46 13.21 0.75
N TRP A 251 -18.89 12.27 -0.09
CA TRP A 251 -19.47 11.00 0.32
C TRP A 251 -18.45 9.85 0.30
N ARG A 252 -17.40 9.95 -0.50
CA ARG A 252 -16.39 8.90 -0.74
C ARG A 252 -15.94 8.20 0.53
N THR A 253 -15.44 8.95 1.51
CA THR A 253 -14.90 8.37 2.75
C THR A 253 -15.98 7.61 3.52
N LYS A 254 -17.20 8.16 3.59
CA LYS A 254 -18.32 7.52 4.32
C LYS A 254 -18.73 6.21 3.68
N VAL A 255 -18.89 6.18 2.35
CA VAL A 255 -19.29 4.94 1.65
C VAL A 255 -18.20 3.90 1.65
N LEU A 256 -16.91 4.30 1.57
CA LEU A 256 -15.79 3.37 1.70
C LEU A 256 -15.69 2.78 3.11
N ILE A 257 -15.93 3.56 4.17
CA ILE A 257 -15.99 3.05 5.55
C ILE A 257 -17.14 2.06 5.70
N ALA A 258 -18.34 2.38 5.18
CA ALA A 258 -19.46 1.45 5.18
C ALA A 258 -19.14 0.16 4.43
N GLY A 259 -18.44 0.27 3.28
CA GLY A 259 -17.97 -0.89 2.52
C GLY A 259 -16.93 -1.73 3.26
N VAL A 260 -15.98 -1.09 3.94
CA VAL A 260 -15.00 -1.80 4.80
C VAL A 260 -15.74 -2.56 5.90
N PHE A 261 -16.70 -1.93 6.57
CA PHE A 261 -17.50 -2.58 7.61
C PHE A 261 -18.29 -3.77 7.05
N LEU A 262 -18.98 -3.62 5.91
CA LEU A 262 -19.70 -4.70 5.24
C LEU A 262 -18.77 -5.87 4.92
N HIS A 263 -17.63 -5.62 4.25
CA HIS A 263 -16.70 -6.68 3.85
C HIS A 263 -15.95 -7.29 5.04
N LEU A 264 -15.69 -6.53 6.09
CA LEU A 264 -15.12 -7.07 7.33
C LEU A 264 -16.12 -8.02 8.01
N THR A 265 -17.40 -7.65 8.06
CA THR A 265 -18.44 -8.55 8.56
C THR A 265 -18.49 -9.85 7.74
N ILE A 266 -18.51 -9.76 6.41
CA ILE A 266 -18.50 -10.93 5.53
C ILE A 266 -17.24 -11.79 5.78
N LEU A 267 -16.05 -11.18 5.86
CA LEU A 267 -14.79 -11.88 6.08
C LEU A 267 -14.75 -12.65 7.41
N LEU A 268 -15.36 -12.09 8.46
CA LEU A 268 -15.38 -12.69 9.80
C LEU A 268 -16.50 -13.71 9.99
N THR A 269 -17.54 -13.67 9.17
CA THR A 269 -18.71 -14.54 9.33
C THR A 269 -18.84 -15.61 8.28
N MET A 270 -18.26 -15.43 7.09
CA MET A 270 -18.51 -16.30 5.94
C MET A 270 -17.22 -16.84 5.32
N VAL A 271 -17.29 -18.05 4.80
CA VAL A 271 -16.20 -18.70 4.03
C VAL A 271 -16.27 -18.24 2.58
N VAL A 272 -15.76 -17.02 2.30
CA VAL A 272 -15.77 -16.42 0.94
C VAL A 272 -14.38 -16.29 0.32
N GLY A 273 -13.38 -16.96 0.89
CA GLY A 273 -12.00 -16.91 0.41
C GLY A 273 -11.42 -15.49 0.44
N PHE A 274 -10.68 -15.14 -0.59
CA PHE A 274 -9.95 -13.87 -0.67
C PHE A 274 -10.78 -12.68 -1.17
N PHE A 275 -12.08 -12.84 -1.40
CA PHE A 275 -12.95 -11.81 -1.99
C PHE A 275 -12.88 -10.46 -1.23
N SER A 276 -13.13 -10.48 0.08
CA SER A 276 -13.12 -9.26 0.88
C SER A 276 -11.75 -8.60 0.94
N LEU A 277 -10.67 -9.40 0.99
CA LEU A 277 -9.29 -8.90 0.97
C LEU A 277 -8.96 -8.22 -0.37
N ALA A 278 -9.39 -8.81 -1.50
CA ALA A 278 -9.22 -8.22 -2.82
C ALA A 278 -9.96 -6.87 -2.94
N ILE A 279 -11.18 -6.77 -2.39
CA ILE A 279 -11.93 -5.51 -2.33
C ILE A 279 -11.18 -4.45 -1.50
N PHE A 280 -10.59 -4.81 -0.34
CA PHE A 280 -9.83 -3.86 0.46
C PHE A 280 -8.62 -3.30 -0.30
N VAL A 281 -7.89 -4.17 -1.02
CA VAL A 281 -6.79 -3.71 -1.87
C VAL A 281 -7.29 -2.77 -2.96
N LEU A 282 -8.43 -3.07 -3.56
CA LEU A 282 -9.01 -2.25 -4.62
C LEU A 282 -9.47 -0.88 -4.10
N TYR A 283 -9.98 -0.79 -2.84
CA TYR A 283 -10.36 0.47 -2.20
C TYR A 283 -9.18 1.44 -2.05
N LEU A 284 -7.95 0.95 -1.94
CA LEU A 284 -6.75 1.79 -1.87
C LEU A 284 -6.62 2.70 -3.09
N SER A 285 -7.21 2.35 -4.25
CA SER A 285 -7.19 3.19 -5.44
C SER A 285 -7.85 4.56 -5.26
N PHE A 286 -8.71 4.71 -4.24
CA PHE A 286 -9.34 5.97 -3.86
C PHE A 286 -8.57 6.78 -2.81
N VAL A 287 -7.48 6.24 -2.28
CA VAL A 287 -6.63 6.96 -1.32
C VAL A 287 -5.78 7.98 -2.09
N PRO A 288 -5.83 9.27 -1.72
CA PRO A 288 -4.99 10.29 -2.35
C PRO A 288 -3.51 9.99 -2.14
N TRP A 289 -2.69 10.30 -3.15
CA TRP A 289 -1.24 10.04 -3.11
C TRP A 289 -0.53 10.74 -1.94
N GLU A 290 -1.04 11.89 -1.47
CA GLU A 290 -0.50 12.62 -0.32
C GLU A 290 -0.61 11.79 0.96
N ARG A 291 -1.74 11.10 1.17
CA ARG A 291 -1.91 10.20 2.31
C ARG A 291 -1.03 8.97 2.19
N SER A 292 -0.95 8.42 1.00
CA SER A 292 -0.07 7.28 0.70
C SER A 292 1.41 7.63 0.96
N LYS A 293 1.83 8.85 0.59
CA LYS A 293 3.16 9.38 0.91
C LYS A 293 3.36 9.54 2.40
N ALA A 294 2.39 10.13 3.11
CA ALA A 294 2.50 10.31 4.57
C ALA A 294 2.65 8.98 5.31
N VAL A 295 1.93 7.94 4.89
CA VAL A 295 2.11 6.57 5.44
C VAL A 295 3.50 6.03 5.15
N ALA A 296 4.01 6.19 3.93
CA ALA A 296 5.35 5.75 3.56
C ALA A 296 6.44 6.49 4.36
N ASP A 297 6.30 7.81 4.54
CA ASP A 297 7.23 8.63 5.33
C ASP A 297 7.22 8.25 6.82
N ASP A 298 6.04 7.95 7.40
CA ASP A 298 5.92 7.49 8.79
C ASP A 298 6.61 6.13 8.99
N ILE A 299 6.35 5.17 8.09
CA ILE A 299 7.01 3.86 8.12
C ILE A 299 8.52 4.02 7.99
N HIS A 300 8.99 4.84 7.05
CA HIS A 300 10.42 5.12 6.86
C HIS A 300 11.06 5.71 8.12
N SER A 301 10.41 6.68 8.75
CA SER A 301 10.91 7.33 9.96
C SER A 301 11.04 6.35 11.13
N ARG A 302 10.02 5.49 11.33
CA ARG A 302 10.03 4.45 12.38
C ARG A 302 11.11 3.40 12.13
N LEU A 303 11.22 2.89 10.90
CA LEU A 303 12.28 1.93 10.55
C LEU A 303 13.67 2.52 10.72
N SER A 304 13.87 3.77 10.31
CA SER A 304 15.15 4.48 10.49
C SER A 304 15.49 4.70 11.98
N ALA A 305 14.48 4.98 12.81
CA ALA A 305 14.68 5.12 14.26
C ALA A 305 15.04 3.77 14.91
N VAL A 306 14.38 2.68 14.53
CA VAL A 306 14.72 1.33 15.00
C VAL A 306 16.12 0.94 14.58
N MET A 307 16.48 1.15 13.30
CA MET A 307 17.81 0.83 12.79
C MET A 307 18.91 1.60 13.54
N ARG A 308 18.72 2.91 13.78
CA ARG A 308 19.66 3.71 14.58
C ARG A 308 19.83 3.17 15.99
N ARG A 309 18.74 2.73 16.65
CA ARG A 309 18.80 2.12 18.00
C ARG A 309 19.58 0.80 18.00
N VAL A 310 19.33 -0.06 17.00
CA VAL A 310 20.03 -1.34 16.87
C VAL A 310 21.52 -1.12 16.63
N LEU A 311 21.89 -0.23 15.70
CA LEU A 311 23.28 0.10 15.41
C LEU A 311 23.99 0.71 16.61
N ARG A 312 23.33 1.61 17.35
CA ARG A 312 23.89 2.19 18.56
C ARG A 312 24.18 1.14 19.63
N ARG A 313 23.21 0.23 19.89
CA ARG A 313 23.42 -0.88 20.83
C ARG A 313 24.57 -1.79 20.43
N LYS A 314 24.71 -2.05 19.11
CA LYS A 314 25.84 -2.85 18.63
C LYS A 314 27.18 -2.16 18.83
N VAL A 315 27.26 -0.86 18.54
CA VAL A 315 28.48 -0.06 18.79
C VAL A 315 28.82 -0.01 20.31
N GLU A 316 27.82 0.14 21.18
CA GLU A 316 27.98 0.12 22.63
C GLU A 316 28.42 -1.27 23.15
N ALA A 317 27.94 -2.36 22.50
CA ALA A 317 28.34 -3.73 22.86
C ALA A 317 29.75 -4.12 22.35
N ASP A 318 30.16 -3.56 21.21
CA ASP A 318 31.48 -3.78 20.60
C ASP A 318 32.53 -2.78 21.12
N ALA A 319 32.17 -1.83 22.02
CA ALA A 319 33.12 -0.91 22.65
C ALA A 319 34.01 -1.70 23.60
N PRO A 320 35.35 -1.55 23.53
CA PRO A 320 36.26 -2.19 24.48
C PRO A 320 35.93 -1.73 25.90
N GLU A 321 35.94 -2.69 26.86
CA GLU A 321 35.80 -2.35 28.28
C GLU A 321 36.86 -1.28 28.65
N PRO A 322 36.46 -0.22 29.37
CA PRO A 322 37.40 0.78 29.79
C PRO A 322 38.48 0.06 30.64
N GLU A 323 39.73 0.07 30.17
CA GLU A 323 40.86 -0.43 30.91
C GLU A 323 40.79 0.16 32.33
N ALA A 324 40.56 -0.73 33.30
CA ALA A 324 40.61 -0.37 34.72
C ALA A 324 41.94 0.29 34.98
N ASN A 325 41.94 1.56 35.31
CA ASN A 325 43.09 2.39 35.55
C ASN A 325 43.96 1.75 36.68
N ALA A 326 44.95 0.97 36.28
CA ALA A 326 45.90 0.30 37.17
C ALA A 326 46.97 1.27 37.74
N ASN A 327 46.60 2.51 38.01
CA ASN A 327 47.44 3.49 38.67
C ASN A 327 46.76 4.05 39.94
N ALA A 328 46.37 3.17 40.86
CA ALA A 328 46.23 3.52 42.26
C ALA A 328 47.60 3.28 42.89
N ALA A 329 48.39 4.33 43.03
CA ALA A 329 49.59 4.32 43.82
C ALA A 329 49.25 4.01 45.29
N PRO A 330 50.11 3.22 46.06
CA PRO A 330 49.83 2.90 47.44
C PRO A 330 50.00 4.15 48.34
N GLU A 331 48.93 4.44 49.09
CA GLU A 331 49.01 5.37 50.24
C GLU A 331 50.02 4.88 51.22
N VAL A 332 51.09 5.67 51.40
CA VAL A 332 52.09 5.45 52.47
C VAL A 332 51.56 6.09 53.74
N ASP A 333 51.27 5.25 54.73
CA ASP A 333 51.10 5.62 56.14
C ASP A 333 52.33 6.43 56.66
N ALA A 334 52.09 7.65 57.15
CA ALA A 334 52.97 8.33 58.04
C ALA A 334 52.16 8.98 59.17
N ALA A 335 52.27 8.34 60.34
CA ALA A 335 51.76 8.80 61.60
C ALA A 335 52.60 9.92 62.20
N ALA A 336 51.91 10.80 62.92
CA ALA A 336 52.28 11.55 64.10
C ALA A 336 53.38 12.61 64.03
N SER A 337 53.01 13.86 64.28
CA SER A 337 53.32 14.52 65.56
C SER A 337 52.81 15.96 65.58
N THR A 338 52.16 16.22 66.69
CA THR A 338 51.77 17.48 67.32
C THR A 338 52.75 18.62 67.18
N GLU A 339 52.27 19.86 66.94
CA GLU A 339 52.38 20.94 67.93
C GLU A 339 51.70 22.22 67.44
N SER A 340 50.96 22.78 68.37
CA SER A 340 50.33 24.08 68.44
C SER A 340 51.29 25.25 68.25
N VAL A 341 50.81 26.37 67.69
CA VAL A 341 50.95 27.75 68.20
C VAL A 341 49.94 28.70 67.54
N GLU A 342 49.31 29.44 68.39
CA GLU A 342 48.39 30.59 68.25
C GLU A 342 49.02 31.76 67.52
N GLY A 343 48.10 32.67 67.06
CA GLY A 343 48.34 34.06 66.77
C GLY A 343 47.50 34.53 65.57
N GLU A 344 46.32 34.99 65.82
CA GLU A 344 45.90 36.38 66.02
C GLU A 344 46.06 37.31 64.80
N ASP A 345 44.96 37.82 64.48
CA ASP A 345 44.50 39.18 64.11
C ASP A 345 44.66 39.72 62.69
N ASP A 346 43.62 40.10 62.29
CA ASP A 346 42.89 41.34 62.08
C ASP A 346 42.83 41.92 60.64
N ASN A 347 41.59 42.26 60.32
CA ASN A 347 41.13 43.47 59.63
C ASN A 347 41.55 43.66 58.16
N ASP A 348 40.79 44.06 57.27
CA ASP A 348 39.64 44.92 57.25
C ASP A 348 39.31 45.23 55.74
N ALA A 349 38.09 45.53 55.51
CA ALA A 349 37.60 46.48 54.54
C ALA A 349 37.62 46.19 53.02
N SER A 350 36.42 45.92 52.56
CA SER A 350 35.83 46.45 51.32
C SER A 350 36.01 48.01 51.23
N PRO A 351 35.64 48.74 50.15
CA PRO A 351 34.89 48.41 48.95
C PRO A 351 35.29 49.22 47.65
N GLY A 352 34.61 48.90 46.57
CA GLY A 352 34.15 49.97 45.67
C GLY A 352 34.80 50.18 44.31
N GLY A 353 33.95 50.26 43.34
CA GLY A 353 34.10 51.21 42.22
C GLY A 353 34.19 50.63 40.82
N ARG A 354 33.07 50.46 40.19
CA ARG A 354 32.51 51.17 39.00
C ARG A 354 33.51 51.69 37.96
N HIS A 355 32.99 51.50 36.74
CA HIS A 355 33.10 52.15 35.43
C HIS A 355 33.86 51.35 34.39
N ALA A 356 33.17 50.93 33.33
CA ALA A 356 32.49 51.60 32.21
C ALA A 356 33.43 51.91 31.03
N VAL A 357 32.93 51.46 29.85
CA VAL A 357 33.03 52.11 28.51
C VAL A 357 34.28 51.82 27.68
N THR A 358 34.15 51.31 26.53
CA THR A 358 33.84 51.54 25.10
C THR A 358 34.69 50.60 24.26
N ASP A 359 34.17 50.02 23.29
CA ASP A 359 33.70 50.33 21.94
C ASP A 359 34.69 49.91 20.83
N ASP A 360 34.11 49.51 19.72
CA ASP A 360 34.68 49.32 18.37
C ASP A 360 35.21 47.94 18.01
N GLY A 361 34.69 47.24 17.04
CA GLY A 361 34.24 47.48 15.72
C GLY A 361 33.99 46.18 14.97
N ALA A 362 32.90 46.14 14.26
CA ALA A 362 32.47 45.14 13.26
C ALA A 362 33.37 45.17 11.99
N PRO A 363 33.14 44.32 10.95
CA PRO A 363 31.86 43.72 10.56
C PRO A 363 31.92 42.27 10.04
N GLY A 364 30.85 41.53 10.23
CA GLY A 364 30.60 40.28 9.60
C GLY A 364 29.66 40.38 8.38
N GLY A 365 30.10 39.98 7.23
CA GLY A 365 29.31 39.93 6.01
C GLY A 365 28.32 38.78 5.98
N ARG A 366 27.02 39.08 5.95
CA ARG A 366 25.96 38.20 5.51
C ARG A 366 25.97 38.13 3.99
N LEU A 367 26.20 36.96 3.42
CA LEU A 367 25.94 36.69 2.00
C LEU A 367 24.45 36.46 1.79
N ASN A 368 23.88 37.29 0.94
CA ASN A 368 22.46 37.36 0.58
C ASN A 368 22.17 36.28 -0.47
N GLY A 369 21.07 35.54 -0.29
CA GLY A 369 20.65 34.35 -1.08
C GLY A 369 20.16 34.62 -2.52
N ASN A 370 20.58 35.71 -3.19
CA ASN A 370 20.17 36.02 -4.57
C ASN A 370 21.21 35.71 -5.67
N ASP A 371 22.44 35.33 -5.30
CA ASP A 371 23.48 35.06 -6.31
C ASP A 371 23.50 33.63 -6.82
N ALA A 372 22.80 32.71 -6.16
CA ALA A 372 22.66 31.31 -6.61
C ALA A 372 21.61 31.14 -7.73
N ALA A 373 20.63 32.02 -7.82
CA ALA A 373 19.58 31.93 -8.85
C ALA A 373 20.02 32.47 -10.22
N GLN A 374 21.01 33.35 -10.27
CA GLN A 374 21.51 33.91 -11.54
C GLN A 374 22.59 33.04 -12.22
N ALA A 375 23.20 32.12 -11.50
CA ALA A 375 24.17 31.18 -12.08
C ALA A 375 23.50 30.04 -12.85
N VAL A 376 22.29 29.64 -12.46
CA VAL A 376 21.52 28.58 -13.12
C VAL A 376 20.87 29.06 -14.41
N GLN A 377 20.49 30.33 -14.49
CA GLN A 377 19.87 30.91 -15.69
C GLN A 377 20.85 31.13 -16.85
N ARG A 378 22.13 31.25 -16.56
CA ARG A 378 23.17 31.43 -17.61
C ARG A 378 23.65 30.10 -18.20
N ALA A 379 23.40 28.97 -17.57
CA ALA A 379 23.77 27.65 -18.07
C ALA A 379 22.74 27.06 -19.04
N THR A 380 21.49 27.55 -19.00
CA THR A 380 20.41 27.08 -19.89
C THR A 380 20.31 27.81 -21.21
N ASP A 381 20.88 29.02 -21.33
CA ASP A 381 20.86 29.82 -22.58
C ASP A 381 22.03 29.53 -23.52
N SER A 382 23.00 28.71 -23.13
CA SER A 382 24.17 28.36 -23.96
C SER A 382 24.02 27.08 -24.78
N SER A 383 22.89 26.35 -24.68
CA SER A 383 22.68 25.09 -25.43
C SER A 383 21.63 25.15 -26.54
N ALA A 384 21.19 26.36 -26.92
CA ALA A 384 20.19 26.56 -27.97
C ALA A 384 20.71 27.39 -29.14
N MET A 385 21.92 27.11 -29.67
CA MET A 385 22.36 27.60 -31.00
C MET A 385 23.42 26.67 -31.57
N SER A 386 23.03 25.83 -32.47
CA SER A 386 23.69 25.50 -33.75
C SER A 386 23.08 24.23 -34.35
N PRO A 387 23.12 24.15 -35.69
CA PRO A 387 21.99 23.86 -36.59
C PRO A 387 21.74 22.37 -36.83
#